data_385b310319d8c7bc689edc255b426097
#
_entry.id   385b310319d8c7bc689edc255b426097
#
_cell.length_a   1.000
_cell.length_b   1.000
_cell.length_c   1.000
_cell.angle_alpha   90.00
_cell.angle_beta   90.00
_cell.angle_gamma   90.00
#
_symmetry.space_group_name_H-M   'P 1'
#
loop_
_entity.id
_entity.type
_entity.pdbx_description
1 polymer ?
#
loop_
_entity_poly.entity_id
_entity_poly.type
_entity_poly.pdbx_seq_one_letter_code
_entity_poly.pdbx_strand_id
1 'polypeptide(L)'
;VNSKDYAAESYAWLKRIYDEETARRWNPEFIRLLERYADNITKSKETDPDSHSAVLITYGDSIRHPNGTSPLALLMQFLQQYVGSAISTVHILPCYPSSSDDGFSVIDPFEVDPKLGSWADIEELAHHYQLMLDLVANHLSVSNAWIHEFLHGNPQYADFAITMKGNENLKTVFRPRVHPLLTQVMTPAGRKLLWTTFSTDQIDLNYHNPYVLLRMIEVLLNYIAHGASIVRLDAIAFIWKELGTACIHHPKTHLIIQYLRWTLDTSAPGSLIITETNVPHIDNISYFGDGTNEASLVYNFALPPLVLHTFLSQDASCLATWIATLSLPSDNVSFFNFLSSHDGIGLVPVRDILSTREIEMLSEHVVHQGGFISEKTNEDGSSSPYELNINYFSALKGIEAQESESMRIDRFIAAIAIMVCLQGVPGIYIHSLLGSENYLDAPDLDTHPRKINREKLDYYTLCTELNDPTSRRSHILTRCLQLLHIRQKETAFRTVSHQKVLDS
;
A
#
# COMPACT_ATOMS: atom_id res chain seq x y z
N VAL A 1 3.02 -31.82 -2.45
CA VAL A 1 2.22 -31.73 -3.68
C VAL A 1 3.06 -32.32 -4.79
N ASN A 2 2.49 -33.21 -5.61
CA ASN A 2 3.21 -33.94 -6.65
C ASN A 2 3.58 -32.94 -7.77
N SER A 3 4.83 -32.88 -8.21
CA SER A 3 5.34 -31.90 -9.19
C SER A 3 4.59 -31.88 -10.55
N LYS A 4 3.80 -32.90 -10.84
CA LYS A 4 2.95 -32.98 -12.03
C LYS A 4 1.65 -32.21 -11.93
N ASP A 5 1.11 -31.99 -10.72
CA ASP A 5 -0.19 -31.35 -10.54
C ASP A 5 -0.10 -29.82 -10.70
N TYR A 6 0.91 -29.17 -10.09
CA TYR A 6 1.03 -27.71 -10.19
C TYR A 6 1.39 -27.20 -11.60
N ALA A 7 2.06 -28.02 -12.45
CA ALA A 7 2.32 -27.66 -13.83
C ALA A 7 1.02 -27.60 -14.67
N ALA A 8 0.08 -28.49 -14.42
CA ALA A 8 -1.22 -28.49 -15.08
C ALA A 8 -2.09 -27.33 -14.59
N GLU A 9 -2.05 -27.02 -13.28
CA GLU A 9 -2.77 -25.89 -12.70
C GLU A 9 -2.23 -24.56 -13.24
N SER A 10 -0.90 -24.35 -13.24
CA SER A 10 -0.28 -23.17 -13.82
C SER A 10 -0.68 -22.97 -15.29
N TYR A 11 -0.65 -24.06 -16.08
CA TYR A 11 -1.11 -24.00 -17.47
C TYR A 11 -2.57 -23.56 -17.59
N ALA A 12 -3.45 -24.08 -16.74
CA ALA A 12 -4.86 -23.70 -16.72
C ALA A 12 -5.05 -22.22 -16.39
N TRP A 13 -4.29 -21.66 -15.44
CA TRP A 13 -4.28 -20.23 -15.11
C TRP A 13 -3.79 -19.39 -16.30
N LEU A 14 -2.64 -19.73 -16.88
CA LEU A 14 -2.09 -18.98 -18.01
C LEU A 14 -3.03 -19.00 -19.22
N LYS A 15 -3.74 -20.13 -19.47
CA LYS A 15 -4.76 -20.21 -20.52
C LYS A 15 -5.94 -19.30 -20.27
N ARG A 16 -6.33 -19.03 -19.00
CA ARG A 16 -7.39 -18.08 -18.66
C ARG A 16 -6.94 -16.63 -18.79
N ILE A 17 -5.69 -16.32 -18.43
CA ILE A 17 -5.12 -14.96 -18.52
C ILE A 17 -4.85 -14.60 -19.99
N TYR A 18 -4.21 -15.48 -20.75
CA TYR A 18 -3.83 -15.29 -22.15
C TYR A 18 -4.70 -16.15 -23.08
N ASP A 19 -4.07 -17.03 -23.83
CA ASP A 19 -4.69 -18.01 -24.69
C ASP A 19 -3.95 -19.37 -24.59
N GLU A 20 -4.43 -20.37 -25.31
CA GLU A 20 -3.89 -21.73 -25.26
C GLU A 20 -2.46 -21.83 -25.81
N GLU A 21 -2.16 -21.12 -26.90
CA GLU A 21 -0.84 -21.15 -27.54
C GLU A 21 0.21 -20.47 -26.64
N THR A 22 -0.14 -19.29 -26.11
CA THR A 22 0.69 -18.54 -25.17
C THR A 22 0.93 -19.34 -23.88
N ALA A 23 -0.10 -19.96 -23.31
CA ALA A 23 0.01 -20.79 -22.13
C ALA A 23 0.94 -21.99 -22.37
N ARG A 24 0.80 -22.69 -23.51
CA ARG A 24 1.66 -23.83 -23.86
C ARG A 24 3.13 -23.43 -24.00
N ARG A 25 3.37 -22.24 -24.56
CA ARG A 25 4.73 -21.73 -24.77
C ARG A 25 5.39 -21.31 -23.46
N TRP A 26 4.66 -20.62 -22.57
CA TRP A 26 5.23 -19.97 -21.40
C TRP A 26 5.17 -20.79 -20.11
N ASN A 27 4.22 -21.71 -19.97
CA ASN A 27 4.10 -22.51 -18.75
C ASN A 27 5.41 -23.19 -18.30
N PRO A 28 6.27 -23.76 -19.21
CA PRO A 28 7.55 -24.33 -18.78
C PRO A 28 8.49 -23.29 -18.11
N GLU A 29 8.43 -22.02 -18.52
CA GLU A 29 9.26 -20.96 -17.95
C GLU A 29 8.78 -20.61 -16.52
N PHE A 30 7.45 -20.52 -16.31
CA PHE A 30 6.87 -20.29 -14.99
C PHE A 30 7.21 -21.45 -14.05
N ILE A 31 7.10 -22.69 -14.49
CA ILE A 31 7.45 -23.87 -13.67
C ILE A 31 8.93 -23.85 -13.29
N ARG A 32 9.84 -23.59 -14.23
CA ARG A 32 11.28 -23.46 -13.95
C ARG A 32 11.57 -22.37 -12.94
N LEU A 33 10.81 -21.26 -12.99
CA LEU A 33 10.94 -20.20 -12.02
C LEU A 33 10.54 -20.67 -10.60
N LEU A 34 9.39 -21.34 -10.46
CA LEU A 34 8.94 -21.88 -9.17
C LEU A 34 9.95 -22.89 -8.61
N GLU A 35 10.45 -23.80 -9.45
CA GLU A 35 11.47 -24.79 -9.06
C GLU A 35 12.77 -24.13 -8.58
N ARG A 36 13.21 -23.04 -9.22
CA ARG A 36 14.43 -22.29 -8.83
C ARG A 36 14.33 -21.72 -7.41
N TYR A 37 13.16 -21.26 -7.02
CA TYR A 37 12.94 -20.66 -5.70
C TYR A 37 12.54 -21.66 -4.62
N ALA A 38 12.18 -22.90 -4.98
CA ALA A 38 11.68 -23.91 -4.04
C ALA A 38 12.66 -24.22 -2.89
N ASP A 39 13.97 -24.21 -3.15
CA ASP A 39 14.99 -24.49 -2.14
C ASP A 39 15.36 -23.23 -1.30
N ASN A 40 15.07 -22.04 -1.81
CA ASN A 40 15.43 -20.78 -1.17
C ASN A 40 14.31 -20.24 -0.25
N ILE A 41 13.07 -20.67 -0.47
CA ILE A 41 11.95 -20.28 0.34
C ILE A 41 11.88 -21.24 1.54
N THR A 42 12.45 -20.82 2.66
CA THR A 42 12.16 -21.46 3.94
C THR A 42 10.68 -21.34 4.24
N LYS A 43 10.04 -22.43 4.72
CA LYS A 43 8.62 -22.37 5.12
C LYS A 43 8.42 -21.15 6.00
N SER A 44 7.67 -20.17 5.51
CA SER A 44 7.30 -19.00 6.30
C SER A 44 6.64 -19.49 7.60
N LYS A 45 6.88 -18.77 8.70
CA LYS A 45 6.02 -18.96 9.89
C LYS A 45 4.59 -18.76 9.39
N GLU A 46 3.71 -19.74 9.65
CA GLU A 46 2.30 -19.60 9.31
C GLU A 46 1.81 -18.22 9.77
N THR A 47 1.45 -17.40 8.82
CA THR A 47 0.88 -16.08 9.09
C THR A 47 -0.58 -16.34 9.39
N ASP A 48 -0.96 -16.27 10.66
CA ASP A 48 -2.36 -16.42 11.08
C ASP A 48 -3.09 -15.10 10.80
N PRO A 49 -4.00 -15.04 9.79
CA PRO A 49 -4.80 -13.84 9.55
C PRO A 49 -5.66 -13.46 10.76
N ASP A 50 -5.93 -14.42 11.64
CA ASP A 50 -6.67 -14.25 12.89
C ASP A 50 -5.77 -13.78 14.05
N SER A 51 -4.49 -13.51 13.79
CA SER A 51 -3.62 -12.96 14.81
C SER A 51 -4.15 -11.59 15.25
N HIS A 52 -4.20 -11.36 16.56
CA HIS A 52 -4.57 -10.04 17.16
C HIS A 52 -3.54 -8.95 16.86
N SER A 53 -2.74 -9.16 15.84
CA SER A 53 -1.56 -8.37 15.51
C SER A 53 -1.93 -7.03 14.89
N ALA A 54 -1.13 -6.03 15.20
CA ALA A 54 -1.12 -4.76 14.50
C ALA A 54 0.08 -4.69 13.56
N VAL A 55 -0.09 -3.95 12.48
CA VAL A 55 0.94 -3.69 11.49
C VAL A 55 1.46 -2.27 11.67
N LEU A 56 2.78 -2.09 11.81
CA LEU A 56 3.42 -0.78 11.67
C LEU A 56 3.72 -0.51 10.21
N ILE A 57 3.22 0.59 9.68
CA ILE A 57 3.55 1.08 8.33
C ILE A 57 4.67 2.10 8.46
N THR A 58 5.81 1.89 7.78
CA THR A 58 6.96 2.78 7.88
C THR A 58 7.84 2.74 6.63
N TYR A 59 8.52 3.84 6.30
CA TYR A 59 9.69 3.79 5.43
C TYR A 59 10.89 3.22 6.19
N GLY A 60 11.80 2.58 5.47
CA GLY A 60 13.05 2.10 6.05
C GLY A 60 13.90 3.20 6.69
N ASP A 61 13.74 4.46 6.23
CA ASP A 61 14.44 5.65 6.71
C ASP A 61 13.53 6.66 7.44
N SER A 62 12.35 6.25 7.90
CA SER A 62 11.53 7.14 8.74
C SER A 62 12.28 7.61 9.99
N ILE A 63 13.23 6.80 10.46
CA ILE A 63 14.15 7.12 11.54
C ILE A 63 15.58 7.02 10.98
N ARG A 64 16.38 8.07 11.15
CA ARG A 64 17.74 8.13 10.65
C ARG A 64 18.66 8.90 11.58
N HIS A 65 19.98 8.72 11.41
CA HIS A 65 20.97 9.52 12.10
C HIS A 65 22.23 9.67 11.24
N PRO A 66 22.93 10.81 11.29
CA PRO A 66 24.10 11.07 10.45
C PRO A 66 25.38 10.31 10.83
N ASN A 67 25.38 9.47 11.88
CA ASN A 67 26.56 8.71 12.32
C ASN A 67 26.96 7.53 11.42
N GLY A 68 26.23 7.26 10.33
CA GLY A 68 26.51 6.19 9.38
C GLY A 68 25.87 4.83 9.72
N THR A 69 25.11 4.71 10.80
CA THR A 69 24.28 3.51 11.05
C THR A 69 23.17 3.43 10.00
N SER A 70 22.91 2.24 9.44
CA SER A 70 21.86 2.08 8.44
C SER A 70 20.49 2.42 9.02
N PRO A 71 19.61 3.10 8.28
CA PRO A 71 18.26 3.41 8.75
C PRO A 71 17.46 2.19 9.16
N LEU A 72 17.57 1.07 8.43
CA LEU A 72 16.90 -0.20 8.80
C LEU A 72 17.39 -0.74 10.15
N ALA A 73 18.67 -0.63 10.45
CA ALA A 73 19.20 -1.02 11.77
C ALA A 73 18.70 -0.07 12.88
N LEU A 74 18.57 1.24 12.61
CA LEU A 74 17.97 2.19 13.56
C LEU A 74 16.48 1.90 13.78
N LEU A 75 15.74 1.56 12.73
CA LEU A 75 14.36 1.13 12.83
C LEU A 75 14.24 -0.10 13.74
N MET A 76 15.10 -1.10 13.55
CA MET A 76 15.15 -2.28 14.42
C MET A 76 15.38 -1.93 15.89
N GLN A 77 16.37 -1.05 16.16
CA GLN A 77 16.65 -0.58 17.53
C GLN A 77 15.44 0.13 18.15
N PHE A 78 14.78 1.01 17.39
CA PHE A 78 13.58 1.69 17.83
C PHE A 78 12.46 0.70 18.17
N LEU A 79 12.21 -0.28 17.30
CA LEU A 79 11.16 -1.29 17.50
C LEU A 79 11.44 -2.11 18.77
N GLN A 80 12.65 -2.57 18.98
CA GLN A 80 13.01 -3.35 20.15
C GLN A 80 12.92 -2.55 21.45
N GLN A 81 13.34 -1.28 21.43
CA GLN A 81 13.42 -0.45 22.61
C GLN A 81 12.07 0.14 23.04
N TYR A 82 11.23 0.56 22.09
CA TYR A 82 10.04 1.35 22.40
C TYR A 82 8.72 0.69 22.06
N VAL A 83 8.70 -0.26 21.13
CA VAL A 83 7.44 -0.86 20.60
C VAL A 83 7.23 -2.28 21.12
N GLY A 84 8.27 -3.09 21.12
CA GLY A 84 8.22 -4.47 21.62
C GLY A 84 7.20 -5.33 20.91
N SER A 85 6.46 -6.15 21.67
CA SER A 85 5.47 -7.09 21.16
C SER A 85 4.10 -6.49 20.85
N ALA A 86 3.90 -5.18 21.04
CA ALA A 86 2.63 -4.52 20.72
C ALA A 86 2.33 -4.51 19.20
N ILE A 87 3.37 -4.59 18.39
CA ILE A 87 3.34 -4.74 16.93
C ILE A 87 3.97 -6.09 16.58
N SER A 88 3.31 -6.87 15.74
CA SER A 88 3.84 -8.17 15.28
C SER A 88 4.31 -8.14 13.84
N THR A 89 3.85 -7.20 13.06
CA THR A 89 4.14 -7.07 11.62
C THR A 89 4.69 -5.69 11.32
N VAL A 90 5.75 -5.63 10.53
CA VAL A 90 6.31 -4.37 10.03
C VAL A 90 6.14 -4.31 8.52
N HIS A 91 5.39 -3.34 8.05
CA HIS A 91 5.28 -2.99 6.65
C HIS A 91 6.37 -1.98 6.31
N ILE A 92 7.40 -2.43 5.63
CA ILE A 92 8.46 -1.57 5.09
C ILE A 92 8.04 -1.15 3.69
N LEU A 93 7.70 0.14 3.54
CA LEU A 93 7.41 0.77 2.26
C LEU A 93 8.60 0.63 1.31
N PRO A 94 8.44 0.78 -0.02
CA PRO A 94 9.46 0.37 -0.97
C PRO A 94 10.86 0.82 -0.56
N CYS A 95 11.72 -0.15 -0.26
CA CYS A 95 13.09 0.04 0.22
C CYS A 95 14.13 -0.23 -0.86
N TYR A 96 13.72 -0.28 -2.11
CA TYR A 96 14.52 -0.56 -3.30
C TYR A 96 15.14 0.71 -3.87
N PRO A 97 16.22 0.62 -4.67
CA PRO A 97 16.71 1.74 -5.47
C PRO A 97 15.59 2.33 -6.32
N SER A 98 15.37 3.63 -6.21
CA SER A 98 14.27 4.35 -6.86
C SER A 98 14.70 5.71 -7.37
N SER A 99 13.97 6.25 -8.35
CA SER A 99 14.26 7.55 -8.95
C SER A 99 13.36 8.67 -8.43
N SER A 100 12.16 8.34 -7.96
CA SER A 100 11.18 9.32 -7.48
C SER A 100 10.10 8.67 -6.60
N ASP A 101 9.15 9.50 -6.14
CA ASP A 101 7.98 9.11 -5.33
C ASP A 101 8.34 8.29 -4.08
N ASP A 102 9.45 8.68 -3.42
CA ASP A 102 9.91 8.07 -2.16
C ASP A 102 9.90 6.53 -2.18
N GLY A 103 10.39 5.91 -3.26
CA GLY A 103 10.51 4.46 -3.40
C GLY A 103 9.58 3.83 -4.44
N PHE A 104 8.47 4.47 -4.80
CA PHE A 104 7.48 3.87 -5.71
C PHE A 104 7.83 3.96 -7.20
N SER A 105 8.91 4.64 -7.59
CA SER A 105 9.49 4.58 -8.94
C SER A 105 10.73 3.68 -8.93
N VAL A 106 10.51 2.36 -8.94
CA VAL A 106 11.54 1.35 -8.67
C VAL A 106 12.52 1.22 -9.83
N ILE A 107 13.82 1.39 -9.53
CA ILE A 107 14.93 1.18 -10.48
C ILE A 107 15.34 -0.30 -10.49
N ASP A 108 15.52 -0.91 -9.33
CA ASP A 108 15.87 -2.33 -9.21
C ASP A 108 15.08 -2.98 -8.06
N PRO A 109 14.13 -3.89 -8.38
CA PRO A 109 13.34 -4.54 -7.35
C PRO A 109 14.06 -5.71 -6.65
N PHE A 110 15.28 -6.08 -7.06
CA PHE A 110 16.03 -7.16 -6.45
C PHE A 110 17.07 -6.69 -5.42
N GLU A 111 17.29 -5.39 -5.30
CA GLU A 111 18.26 -4.81 -4.39
C GLU A 111 17.56 -3.94 -3.34
N VAL A 112 18.13 -3.88 -2.14
CA VAL A 112 17.79 -2.86 -1.14
C VAL A 112 18.61 -1.61 -1.44
N ASP A 113 18.00 -0.41 -1.37
CA ASP A 113 18.75 0.85 -1.54
C ASP A 113 19.89 0.92 -0.51
N PRO A 114 21.16 0.99 -0.95
CA PRO A 114 22.30 1.05 -0.04
C PRO A 114 22.24 2.19 0.98
N LYS A 115 21.44 3.23 0.72
CA LYS A 115 21.19 4.32 1.67
C LYS A 115 20.33 3.89 2.85
N LEU A 116 19.55 2.83 2.71
CA LEU A 116 18.66 2.29 3.74
C LEU A 116 19.32 1.15 4.51
N GLY A 117 20.10 0.31 3.83
CA GLY A 117 20.74 -0.88 4.38
C GLY A 117 20.94 -1.95 3.32
N SER A 118 20.65 -3.20 3.67
CA SER A 118 20.83 -4.38 2.82
C SER A 118 19.75 -5.43 3.07
N TRP A 119 19.70 -6.47 2.24
CA TRP A 119 18.85 -7.64 2.51
C TRP A 119 19.12 -8.29 3.86
N ALA A 120 20.37 -8.24 4.36
CA ALA A 120 20.68 -8.76 5.70
C ALA A 120 19.94 -7.99 6.81
N ASP A 121 19.76 -6.67 6.68
CA ASP A 121 18.94 -5.88 7.63
C ASP A 121 17.47 -6.26 7.55
N ILE A 122 16.94 -6.53 6.35
CA ILE A 122 15.56 -7.01 6.13
C ILE A 122 15.36 -8.40 6.74
N GLU A 123 16.28 -9.33 6.50
CA GLU A 123 16.25 -10.68 7.06
C GLU A 123 16.34 -10.66 8.59
N GLU A 124 17.15 -9.78 9.17
CA GLU A 124 17.23 -9.60 10.63
C GLU A 124 15.88 -9.10 11.19
N LEU A 125 15.21 -8.16 10.52
CA LEU A 125 13.85 -7.75 10.89
C LEU A 125 12.87 -8.93 10.79
N ALA A 126 12.99 -9.79 9.77
CA ALA A 126 12.15 -10.98 9.57
C ALA A 126 12.31 -12.03 10.68
N HIS A 127 13.47 -12.08 11.37
CA HIS A 127 13.64 -12.96 12.52
C HIS A 127 12.79 -12.56 13.73
N HIS A 128 12.47 -11.27 13.85
CA HIS A 128 11.75 -10.70 15.00
C HIS A 128 10.28 -10.37 14.72
N TYR A 129 9.97 -9.97 13.49
CA TYR A 129 8.64 -9.52 13.05
C TYR A 129 8.20 -10.26 11.79
N GLN A 130 6.90 -10.35 11.57
CA GLN A 130 6.39 -10.62 10.23
C GLN A 130 6.69 -9.41 9.35
N LEU A 131 7.11 -9.63 8.11
CA LEU A 131 7.39 -8.53 7.19
C LEU A 131 6.35 -8.44 6.09
N MET A 132 5.92 -7.20 5.84
CA MET A 132 5.15 -6.84 4.66
C MET A 132 6.04 -5.97 3.76
N LEU A 133 6.18 -6.37 2.49
CA LEU A 133 6.91 -5.64 1.46
C LEU A 133 5.99 -5.28 0.28
N ASP A 134 6.32 -4.19 -0.41
CA ASP A 134 5.56 -3.70 -1.56
C ASP A 134 6.03 -4.32 -2.86
N LEU A 135 5.15 -5.00 -3.58
CA LEU A 135 5.30 -5.32 -4.99
C LEU A 135 4.69 -4.19 -5.83
N VAL A 136 5.52 -3.28 -6.32
CA VAL A 136 5.11 -2.23 -7.25
C VAL A 136 4.89 -2.88 -8.61
N ALA A 137 3.68 -3.39 -8.84
CA ALA A 137 3.39 -4.28 -9.96
C ALA A 137 2.96 -3.54 -11.24
N ASN A 138 2.37 -2.33 -11.12
CA ASN A 138 1.83 -1.62 -12.27
C ASN A 138 2.90 -0.95 -13.13
N HIS A 139 3.99 -0.47 -12.55
CA HIS A 139 4.96 0.39 -13.23
C HIS A 139 6.37 0.22 -12.67
N LEU A 140 7.35 0.69 -13.41
CA LEU A 140 8.75 0.79 -12.99
C LEU A 140 9.31 2.16 -13.41
N SER A 141 10.42 2.56 -12.78
CA SER A 141 11.17 3.76 -13.16
C SER A 141 11.59 3.71 -14.63
N VAL A 142 11.60 4.86 -15.28
CA VAL A 142 12.25 5.01 -16.61
C VAL A 142 13.72 4.58 -16.59
N SER A 143 14.37 4.64 -15.43
CA SER A 143 15.77 4.22 -15.21
C SER A 143 15.94 2.73 -14.90
N ASN A 144 14.85 1.95 -14.84
CA ASN A 144 14.91 0.51 -14.62
C ASN A 144 15.59 -0.20 -15.81
N ALA A 145 16.43 -1.20 -15.52
CA ALA A 145 17.19 -1.93 -16.56
C ALA A 145 16.29 -2.58 -17.61
N TRP A 146 15.13 -3.13 -17.26
CA TRP A 146 14.20 -3.76 -18.21
C TRP A 146 13.54 -2.72 -19.11
N ILE A 147 13.19 -1.55 -18.56
CA ILE A 147 12.67 -0.41 -19.34
C ILE A 147 13.75 0.11 -20.27
N HIS A 148 15.00 0.21 -19.82
CA HIS A 148 16.12 0.60 -20.67
C HIS A 148 16.31 -0.37 -21.85
N GLU A 149 16.32 -1.68 -21.61
CA GLU A 149 16.42 -2.71 -22.67
C GLU A 149 15.25 -2.62 -23.67
N PHE A 150 14.01 -2.40 -23.17
CA PHE A 150 12.84 -2.16 -24.00
C PHE A 150 13.00 -0.89 -24.88
N LEU A 151 13.49 0.20 -24.31
CA LEU A 151 13.68 1.47 -25.05
C LEU A 151 14.78 1.36 -26.10
N HIS A 152 15.80 0.53 -25.88
CA HIS A 152 16.89 0.26 -26.82
C HIS A 152 16.55 -0.83 -27.87
N GLY A 153 15.35 -1.39 -27.80
CA GLY A 153 14.85 -2.34 -28.81
C GLY A 153 15.40 -3.76 -28.66
N ASN A 154 15.83 -4.16 -27.46
CA ASN A 154 16.20 -5.55 -27.20
C ASN A 154 14.99 -6.47 -27.45
N PRO A 155 15.07 -7.47 -28.35
CA PRO A 155 13.95 -8.34 -28.69
C PRO A 155 13.35 -9.11 -27.52
N GLN A 156 14.15 -9.44 -26.49
CA GLN A 156 13.66 -10.11 -25.27
C GLN A 156 12.68 -9.24 -24.48
N TYR A 157 12.85 -7.92 -24.54
CA TYR A 157 12.01 -6.95 -23.86
C TYR A 157 11.02 -6.27 -24.79
N ALA A 158 10.81 -6.79 -26.00
CA ALA A 158 9.78 -6.28 -26.91
C ALA A 158 8.42 -6.25 -26.19
N ASP A 159 7.70 -5.16 -26.34
CA ASP A 159 6.37 -4.94 -25.70
C ASP A 159 6.36 -5.11 -24.17
N PHE A 160 7.49 -4.83 -23.50
CA PHE A 160 7.57 -4.91 -22.04
C PHE A 160 6.80 -3.77 -21.34
N ALA A 161 6.75 -2.61 -21.97
CA ALA A 161 5.96 -1.45 -21.51
C ALA A 161 4.91 -1.06 -22.57
N ILE A 162 3.86 -0.38 -22.11
CA ILE A 162 2.73 0.01 -22.97
C ILE A 162 3.11 1.22 -23.82
N THR A 163 3.01 1.06 -25.13
CA THR A 163 3.24 2.15 -26.11
C THR A 163 1.96 2.50 -26.86
N MET A 164 1.80 3.82 -27.19
CA MET A 164 0.68 4.36 -27.93
C MET A 164 1.16 5.11 -29.16
N LYS A 165 0.28 5.22 -30.17
CA LYS A 165 0.54 6.01 -31.38
C LYS A 165 0.18 7.49 -31.21
N GLY A 166 -0.66 7.80 -30.19
CA GLY A 166 -1.12 9.15 -29.86
C GLY A 166 -2.43 9.57 -30.55
N ASN A 167 -3.10 8.64 -31.23
CA ASN A 167 -4.40 8.86 -31.85
C ASN A 167 -5.51 7.95 -31.25
N GLU A 168 -5.20 7.22 -30.19
CA GLU A 168 -6.14 6.35 -29.49
C GLU A 168 -7.19 7.18 -28.72
N ASN A 169 -8.39 6.62 -28.60
CA ASN A 169 -9.43 7.21 -27.75
C ASN A 169 -9.20 6.79 -26.30
N LEU A 170 -8.70 7.70 -25.48
CA LEU A 170 -8.40 7.49 -24.06
C LEU A 170 -9.44 8.12 -23.12
N LYS A 171 -10.60 8.57 -23.63
CA LYS A 171 -11.60 9.29 -22.83
C LYS A 171 -12.23 8.45 -21.72
N THR A 172 -12.35 7.14 -21.93
CA THR A 172 -12.93 6.20 -20.95
C THR A 172 -11.95 5.79 -19.87
N VAL A 173 -10.64 6.06 -20.05
CA VAL A 173 -9.60 5.61 -19.13
C VAL A 173 -9.67 6.39 -17.80
N PHE A 174 -9.76 5.67 -16.71
CA PHE A 174 -9.71 6.26 -15.37
C PHE A 174 -8.33 6.89 -15.11
N ARG A 175 -8.32 8.15 -14.69
CA ARG A 175 -7.10 8.94 -14.49
C ARG A 175 -6.99 9.43 -13.04
N PRO A 176 -6.18 8.76 -12.20
CA PRO A 176 -6.02 9.14 -10.79
C PRO A 176 -5.17 10.41 -10.59
N ARG A 177 -4.59 10.95 -11.67
CA ARG A 177 -3.71 12.13 -11.66
C ARG A 177 -4.10 13.12 -12.76
N VAL A 178 -3.71 14.37 -12.59
CA VAL A 178 -4.00 15.46 -13.55
C VAL A 178 -3.01 15.56 -14.70
N HIS A 179 -1.80 14.97 -14.57
CA HIS A 179 -0.81 15.00 -15.65
C HIS A 179 -1.26 14.20 -16.89
N PRO A 180 -0.68 14.43 -18.09
CA PRO A 180 -1.01 13.64 -19.28
C PRO A 180 -0.74 12.15 -19.07
N LEU A 181 -1.67 11.29 -19.55
CA LEU A 181 -1.56 9.84 -19.44
C LEU A 181 -0.39 9.27 -20.26
N LEU A 182 0.01 9.95 -21.32
CA LEU A 182 1.09 9.53 -22.21
C LEU A 182 2.30 10.44 -22.05
N THR A 183 3.45 9.84 -21.79
CA THR A 183 4.74 10.52 -21.71
C THR A 183 5.58 10.24 -22.96
N GLN A 184 6.11 11.30 -23.56
CA GLN A 184 7.02 11.17 -24.70
C GLN A 184 8.44 10.86 -24.25
N VAL A 185 9.02 9.77 -24.77
CA VAL A 185 10.40 9.37 -24.54
C VAL A 185 11.15 9.25 -25.87
N MET A 186 12.36 9.74 -25.92
CA MET A 186 13.25 9.57 -27.08
C MET A 186 14.01 8.23 -26.96
N THR A 187 14.02 7.47 -28.04
CA THR A 187 14.73 6.18 -28.14
C THR A 187 15.66 6.19 -29.34
N PRO A 188 16.63 5.26 -29.46
CA PRO A 188 17.45 5.12 -30.66
C PRO A 188 16.63 4.93 -31.94
N ALA A 189 15.44 4.32 -31.85
CA ALA A 189 14.51 4.10 -32.97
C ALA A 189 13.57 5.29 -33.23
N GLY A 190 13.72 6.42 -32.50
CA GLY A 190 12.89 7.61 -32.61
C GLY A 190 11.98 7.81 -31.39
N ARG A 191 10.97 8.66 -31.53
CA ARG A 191 10.03 9.04 -30.49
C ARG A 191 9.04 7.90 -30.19
N LYS A 192 8.88 7.55 -28.90
CA LYS A 192 7.79 6.70 -28.38
C LYS A 192 6.89 7.47 -27.44
N LEU A 193 5.61 7.15 -27.40
CA LEU A 193 4.65 7.58 -26.40
C LEU A 193 4.40 6.41 -25.46
N LEU A 194 4.77 6.55 -24.19
CA LEU A 194 4.62 5.53 -23.16
C LEU A 194 3.43 5.85 -22.28
N TRP A 195 2.71 4.82 -21.84
CA TRP A 195 1.66 4.96 -20.87
C TRP A 195 2.23 5.18 -19.47
N THR A 196 1.74 6.21 -18.78
CA THR A 196 2.23 6.64 -17.46
C THR A 196 1.03 7.04 -16.60
N THR A 197 0.48 6.08 -15.86
CA THR A 197 -0.73 6.30 -15.06
C THR A 197 -0.50 7.30 -13.92
N PHE A 198 0.67 7.25 -13.23
CA PHE A 198 0.89 7.98 -11.99
C PHE A 198 1.86 9.15 -12.10
N SER A 199 2.96 9.02 -12.85
CA SER A 199 3.90 10.11 -13.10
C SER A 199 4.71 9.83 -14.36
N THR A 200 5.37 10.86 -14.90
CA THR A 200 6.19 10.75 -16.11
C THR A 200 7.40 9.82 -15.97
N ASP A 201 7.81 9.53 -14.73
CA ASP A 201 8.91 8.63 -14.40
C ASP A 201 8.46 7.18 -14.18
N GLN A 202 7.16 6.94 -13.98
CA GLN A 202 6.56 5.63 -13.69
C GLN A 202 5.96 5.04 -14.96
N ILE A 203 6.72 4.17 -15.64
CA ILE A 203 6.36 3.58 -16.93
C ILE A 203 5.50 2.32 -16.69
N ASP A 204 4.27 2.34 -17.18
CA ASP A 204 3.31 1.24 -17.01
C ASP A 204 3.73 -0.01 -17.80
N LEU A 205 3.73 -1.15 -17.10
CA LEU A 205 4.11 -2.45 -17.64
C LEU A 205 2.99 -3.05 -18.50
N ASN A 206 3.37 -3.80 -19.51
CA ASN A 206 2.44 -4.43 -20.44
C ASN A 206 2.16 -5.89 -20.06
N TYR A 207 1.16 -6.14 -19.24
CA TYR A 207 0.77 -7.50 -18.83
C TYR A 207 0.12 -8.35 -19.94
N HIS A 208 -0.12 -7.79 -21.14
CA HIS A 208 -0.40 -8.63 -22.31
C HIS A 208 0.82 -9.47 -22.75
N ASN A 209 2.01 -9.05 -22.33
CA ASN A 209 3.25 -9.81 -22.52
C ASN A 209 3.48 -10.74 -21.30
N PRO A 210 3.43 -12.08 -21.46
CA PRO A 210 3.64 -13.03 -20.37
C PRO A 210 5.00 -12.91 -19.68
N TYR A 211 6.00 -12.36 -20.38
CA TYR A 211 7.32 -12.13 -19.80
C TYR A 211 7.28 -11.10 -18.66
N VAL A 212 6.40 -10.10 -18.75
CA VAL A 212 6.18 -9.14 -17.66
C VAL A 212 5.67 -9.85 -16.40
N LEU A 213 4.63 -10.68 -16.54
CA LEU A 213 4.09 -11.45 -15.41
C LEU A 213 5.16 -12.39 -14.83
N LEU A 214 5.93 -13.07 -15.66
CA LEU A 214 7.03 -13.94 -15.22
C LEU A 214 8.06 -13.18 -14.39
N ARG A 215 8.48 -11.97 -14.83
CA ARG A 215 9.45 -11.14 -14.10
C ARG A 215 8.87 -10.64 -12.77
N MET A 216 7.60 -10.27 -12.74
CA MET A 216 6.95 -9.78 -11.49
C MET A 216 6.73 -10.94 -10.49
N ILE A 217 6.48 -12.16 -10.95
CA ILE A 217 6.47 -13.34 -10.07
C ILE A 217 7.88 -13.64 -9.52
N GLU A 218 8.92 -13.44 -10.32
CA GLU A 218 10.30 -13.59 -9.84
C GLU A 218 10.62 -12.58 -8.73
N VAL A 219 10.17 -11.33 -8.85
CA VAL A 219 10.28 -10.32 -7.79
C VAL A 219 9.50 -10.73 -6.54
N LEU A 220 8.25 -11.19 -6.70
CA LEU A 220 7.42 -11.70 -5.61
C LEU A 220 8.14 -12.81 -4.82
N LEU A 221 8.65 -13.81 -5.52
CA LEU A 221 9.34 -14.95 -4.90
C LEU A 221 10.67 -14.54 -4.24
N ASN A 222 11.37 -13.54 -4.81
CA ASN A 222 12.57 -12.97 -4.21
C ASN A 222 12.27 -12.32 -2.85
N TYR A 223 11.17 -11.57 -2.74
CA TYR A 223 10.78 -10.96 -1.47
C TYR A 223 10.45 -12.01 -0.41
N ILE A 224 9.73 -13.06 -0.80
CA ILE A 224 9.45 -14.19 0.09
C ILE A 224 10.73 -14.90 0.53
N ALA A 225 11.67 -15.11 -0.38
CA ALA A 225 12.96 -15.74 -0.05
C ALA A 225 13.78 -14.92 0.96
N HIS A 226 13.62 -13.59 0.99
CA HIS A 226 14.21 -12.69 1.97
C HIS A 226 13.33 -12.45 3.22
N GLY A 227 12.31 -13.29 3.44
CA GLY A 227 11.55 -13.32 4.70
C GLY A 227 10.26 -12.50 4.72
N ALA A 228 9.81 -11.96 3.58
CA ALA A 228 8.47 -11.39 3.52
C ALA A 228 7.42 -12.46 3.74
N SER A 229 6.45 -12.21 4.61
CA SER A 229 5.29 -13.07 4.87
C SER A 229 3.99 -12.48 4.33
N ILE A 230 3.98 -11.19 4.05
CA ILE A 230 2.86 -10.47 3.45
C ILE A 230 3.40 -9.64 2.28
N VAL A 231 2.72 -9.66 1.15
CA VAL A 231 3.08 -8.83 -0.01
C VAL A 231 1.93 -7.87 -0.33
N ARG A 232 2.23 -6.57 -0.29
CA ARG A 232 1.30 -5.53 -0.72
C ARG A 232 1.43 -5.34 -2.23
N LEU A 233 0.33 -5.58 -2.92
CA LEU A 233 0.22 -5.33 -4.36
C LEU A 233 -0.15 -3.86 -4.58
N ASP A 234 0.86 -3.04 -4.85
CA ASP A 234 0.70 -1.61 -5.08
C ASP A 234 0.01 -1.33 -6.43
N ALA A 235 -0.98 -0.43 -6.42
CA ALA A 235 -1.72 0.03 -7.59
C ALA A 235 -2.25 -1.11 -8.49
N ILE A 236 -2.57 -2.26 -7.90
CA ILE A 236 -2.86 -3.51 -8.62
C ILE A 236 -4.08 -3.41 -9.54
N ALA A 237 -5.04 -2.52 -9.23
CA ALA A 237 -6.22 -2.31 -10.04
C ALA A 237 -5.92 -1.92 -11.50
N PHE A 238 -4.76 -1.35 -11.75
CA PHE A 238 -4.38 -0.75 -13.03
C PHE A 238 -3.53 -1.66 -13.93
N ILE A 239 -3.17 -2.88 -13.53
CA ILE A 239 -2.15 -3.67 -14.26
C ILE A 239 -2.57 -4.11 -15.67
N TRP A 240 -3.89 -4.31 -15.94
CA TRP A 240 -4.38 -4.69 -17.26
C TRP A 240 -5.06 -3.52 -17.97
N LYS A 241 -4.50 -3.11 -19.10
CA LYS A 241 -5.04 -2.02 -19.92
C LYS A 241 -5.63 -2.58 -21.22
N GLU A 242 -6.91 -2.26 -21.45
CA GLU A 242 -7.58 -2.60 -22.70
C GLU A 242 -8.34 -1.36 -23.19
N LEU A 243 -8.00 -0.88 -24.39
CA LEU A 243 -8.62 0.31 -24.97
C LEU A 243 -10.14 0.10 -25.15
N GLY A 244 -10.88 1.14 -24.83
CA GLY A 244 -12.35 1.08 -24.82
C GLY A 244 -12.95 0.70 -23.48
N THR A 245 -12.13 0.33 -22.49
CA THR A 245 -12.50 0.12 -21.08
C THR A 245 -11.99 1.27 -20.21
N ALA A 246 -12.34 1.26 -18.93
CA ALA A 246 -11.78 2.19 -17.95
C ALA A 246 -10.30 1.91 -17.59
N CYS A 247 -9.73 0.81 -18.05
CA CYS A 247 -8.37 0.33 -17.73
C CYS A 247 -8.10 0.22 -16.23
N ILE A 248 -9.15 -0.06 -15.46
CA ILE A 248 -9.12 -0.33 -14.03
C ILE A 248 -10.13 -1.45 -13.73
N HIS A 249 -9.87 -2.28 -12.71
CA HIS A 249 -10.73 -3.43 -12.32
C HIS A 249 -11.05 -4.41 -13.46
N HIS A 250 -10.14 -4.52 -14.42
CA HIS A 250 -10.38 -5.41 -15.55
C HIS A 250 -10.42 -6.89 -15.08
N PRO A 251 -11.30 -7.75 -15.64
CA PRO A 251 -11.36 -9.17 -15.23
C PRO A 251 -10.02 -9.91 -15.32
N LYS A 252 -9.14 -9.52 -16.24
CA LYS A 252 -7.77 -10.08 -16.33
C LYS A 252 -6.88 -9.66 -15.17
N THR A 253 -7.12 -8.49 -14.56
CA THR A 253 -6.43 -8.08 -13.32
C THR A 253 -6.74 -9.07 -12.20
N HIS A 254 -8.01 -9.43 -11.99
CA HIS A 254 -8.40 -10.44 -11.01
C HIS A 254 -7.78 -11.81 -11.29
N LEU A 255 -7.76 -12.25 -12.55
CA LEU A 255 -7.09 -13.52 -12.91
C LEU A 255 -5.59 -13.51 -12.61
N ILE A 256 -4.91 -12.38 -12.79
CA ILE A 256 -3.48 -12.24 -12.43
C ILE A 256 -3.31 -12.31 -10.92
N ILE A 257 -4.16 -11.62 -10.13
CA ILE A 257 -4.10 -11.69 -8.66
C ILE A 257 -4.35 -13.14 -8.18
N GLN A 258 -5.31 -13.84 -8.77
CA GLN A 258 -5.59 -15.25 -8.48
C GLN A 258 -4.36 -16.13 -8.81
N TYR A 259 -3.65 -15.84 -9.89
CA TYR A 259 -2.42 -16.56 -10.23
C TYR A 259 -1.27 -16.24 -9.27
N LEU A 260 -1.13 -14.98 -8.81
CA LEU A 260 -0.18 -14.62 -7.75
C LEU A 260 -0.52 -15.31 -6.42
N ARG A 261 -1.82 -15.39 -6.05
CA ARG A 261 -2.27 -16.12 -4.86
C ARG A 261 -1.92 -17.61 -4.99
N TRP A 262 -2.28 -18.25 -6.09
CA TRP A 262 -1.92 -19.64 -6.39
C TRP A 262 -0.41 -19.87 -6.33
N THR A 263 0.39 -18.94 -6.86
CA THR A 263 1.86 -19.00 -6.80
C THR A 263 2.36 -19.04 -5.36
N LEU A 264 1.82 -18.18 -4.49
CA LEU A 264 2.20 -18.17 -3.07
C LEU A 264 1.71 -19.42 -2.34
N ASP A 265 0.48 -19.86 -2.56
CA ASP A 265 -0.05 -21.07 -1.95
C ASP A 265 0.78 -22.31 -2.31
N THR A 266 1.34 -22.34 -3.52
CA THR A 266 2.18 -23.44 -4.00
C THR A 266 3.62 -23.35 -3.48
N SER A 267 4.23 -22.15 -3.48
CA SER A 267 5.66 -21.97 -3.20
C SER A 267 5.95 -21.57 -1.75
N ALA A 268 5.04 -20.84 -1.12
CA ALA A 268 5.19 -20.26 0.21
C ALA A 268 3.87 -20.31 1.00
N PRO A 269 3.35 -21.50 1.31
CA PRO A 269 2.08 -21.63 2.02
C PRO A 269 2.06 -20.83 3.33
N GLY A 270 0.95 -20.11 3.58
CA GLY A 270 0.80 -19.23 4.74
C GLY A 270 1.22 -17.78 4.48
N SER A 271 1.79 -17.46 3.34
CA SER A 271 2.02 -16.06 2.94
C SER A 271 0.71 -15.37 2.54
N LEU A 272 0.58 -14.08 2.83
CA LEU A 272 -0.62 -13.30 2.57
C LEU A 272 -0.41 -12.29 1.44
N ILE A 273 -1.50 -11.96 0.77
CA ILE A 273 -1.58 -10.83 -0.18
C ILE A 273 -2.48 -9.76 0.39
N ILE A 274 -2.05 -8.51 0.30
CA ILE A 274 -2.90 -7.34 0.52
C ILE A 274 -2.95 -6.50 -0.77
N THR A 275 -4.15 -6.12 -1.20
CA THR A 275 -4.33 -5.25 -2.39
C THR A 275 -4.51 -3.80 -1.99
N GLU A 276 -3.79 -2.90 -2.67
CA GLU A 276 -3.95 -1.47 -2.55
C GLU A 276 -4.79 -0.96 -3.72
N THR A 277 -6.02 -0.52 -3.39
CA THR A 277 -7.02 -0.03 -4.36
C THR A 277 -7.83 1.11 -3.74
N ASN A 278 -7.41 2.36 -4.01
CA ASN A 278 -8.10 3.58 -3.53
C ASN A 278 -9.29 3.91 -4.47
N VAL A 279 -10.38 3.16 -4.34
CA VAL A 279 -11.57 3.16 -5.21
C VAL A 279 -12.84 3.07 -4.35
N PRO A 280 -14.04 3.22 -4.92
CA PRO A 280 -15.28 3.00 -4.19
C PRO A 280 -15.29 1.66 -3.45
N HIS A 281 -15.96 1.62 -2.29
CA HIS A 281 -15.90 0.47 -1.40
C HIS A 281 -16.31 -0.85 -2.08
N ILE A 282 -17.34 -0.80 -2.93
CA ILE A 282 -17.86 -1.97 -3.65
C ILE A 282 -16.81 -2.58 -4.62
N ASP A 283 -16.04 -1.73 -5.29
CA ASP A 283 -14.98 -2.16 -6.19
C ASP A 283 -13.79 -2.69 -5.39
N ASN A 284 -13.48 -2.04 -4.26
CA ASN A 284 -12.38 -2.42 -3.38
C ASN A 284 -12.58 -3.82 -2.80
N ILE A 285 -13.77 -4.15 -2.28
CA ILE A 285 -14.06 -5.48 -1.70
C ILE A 285 -14.10 -6.60 -2.74
N SER A 286 -14.24 -6.29 -4.04
CA SER A 286 -14.17 -7.29 -5.11
C SER A 286 -12.84 -8.04 -5.15
N TYR A 287 -11.76 -7.42 -4.62
CA TYR A 287 -10.42 -8.02 -4.54
C TYR A 287 -10.27 -9.10 -3.46
N PHE A 288 -11.29 -9.35 -2.66
CA PHE A 288 -11.37 -10.59 -1.86
C PHE A 288 -11.64 -11.83 -2.73
N GLY A 289 -12.12 -11.64 -3.99
CA GLY A 289 -12.54 -12.75 -4.83
C GLY A 289 -13.68 -13.53 -4.19
N ASP A 290 -13.52 -14.86 -4.10
CA ASP A 290 -14.45 -15.75 -3.39
C ASP A 290 -14.13 -15.89 -1.88
N GLY A 291 -13.15 -15.13 -1.39
CA GLY A 291 -12.66 -15.18 -0.01
C GLY A 291 -11.55 -16.21 0.22
N THR A 292 -11.01 -16.83 -0.84
CA THR A 292 -9.89 -17.78 -0.76
C THR A 292 -8.87 -17.62 -1.88
N ASN A 293 -9.26 -17.03 -3.00
CA ASN A 293 -8.53 -17.12 -4.27
C ASN A 293 -7.82 -15.82 -4.71
N GLU A 294 -8.00 -14.71 -3.98
CA GLU A 294 -7.35 -13.42 -4.28
C GLU A 294 -6.65 -12.85 -3.05
N ALA A 295 -6.97 -11.61 -2.66
CA ALA A 295 -6.33 -10.97 -1.52
C ALA A 295 -6.82 -11.56 -0.19
N SER A 296 -5.87 -11.79 0.72
CA SER A 296 -6.16 -12.16 2.11
C SER A 296 -6.59 -10.94 2.93
N LEU A 297 -6.08 -9.76 2.56
CA LEU A 297 -6.37 -8.48 3.20
C LEU A 297 -6.73 -7.43 2.15
N VAL A 298 -7.70 -6.57 2.48
CA VAL A 298 -8.11 -5.44 1.65
C VAL A 298 -8.15 -4.19 2.52
N TYR A 299 -7.58 -3.09 2.05
CA TYR A 299 -7.55 -1.82 2.77
C TYR A 299 -8.95 -1.22 2.96
N ASN A 300 -9.27 -0.75 4.15
CA ASN A 300 -10.48 0.02 4.44
C ASN A 300 -10.27 1.51 4.15
N PHE A 301 -10.16 1.87 2.87
CA PHE A 301 -9.91 3.25 2.43
C PHE A 301 -11.00 4.25 2.80
N ALA A 302 -12.23 3.80 3.06
CA ALA A 302 -13.31 4.69 3.53
C ALA A 302 -13.14 5.08 5.02
N LEU A 303 -12.43 4.31 5.82
CA LEU A 303 -12.29 4.55 7.26
C LEU A 303 -11.61 5.87 7.61
N PRO A 304 -10.44 6.25 7.02
CA PRO A 304 -9.76 7.49 7.37
C PRO A 304 -10.63 8.75 7.19
N PRO A 305 -11.26 8.99 6.02
CA PRO A 305 -12.08 10.18 5.83
C PRO A 305 -13.38 10.14 6.65
N LEU A 306 -13.98 8.95 6.91
CA LEU A 306 -15.18 8.84 7.73
C LEU A 306 -14.91 9.12 9.20
N VAL A 307 -13.78 8.66 9.75
CA VAL A 307 -13.39 9.00 11.12
C VAL A 307 -13.09 10.50 11.24
N LEU A 308 -12.35 11.07 10.27
CA LEU A 308 -12.11 12.52 10.25
C LEU A 308 -13.42 13.31 10.19
N HIS A 309 -14.34 12.93 9.30
CA HIS A 309 -15.68 13.53 9.19
C HIS A 309 -16.43 13.48 10.51
N THR A 310 -16.45 12.32 11.17
CA THR A 310 -17.12 12.11 12.45
C THR A 310 -16.66 13.12 13.52
N PHE A 311 -15.35 13.34 13.65
CA PHE A 311 -14.83 14.29 14.63
C PHE A 311 -15.11 15.75 14.26
N LEU A 312 -15.12 16.09 12.98
CA LEU A 312 -15.37 17.46 12.52
C LEU A 312 -16.86 17.83 12.55
N SER A 313 -17.73 16.92 12.16
CA SER A 313 -19.17 17.12 12.17
C SER A 313 -19.80 16.90 13.54
N GLN A 314 -19.08 16.24 14.47
CA GLN A 314 -19.60 15.76 15.75
C GLN A 314 -20.80 14.81 15.60
N ASP A 315 -20.84 14.07 14.46
CA ASP A 315 -21.90 13.13 14.12
C ASP A 315 -21.27 11.83 13.60
N ALA A 316 -21.53 10.73 14.29
CA ALA A 316 -21.03 9.40 13.96
C ALA A 316 -21.95 8.60 13.01
N SER A 317 -23.09 9.16 12.60
CA SER A 317 -24.14 8.43 11.86
C SER A 317 -23.62 7.84 10.54
N CYS A 318 -22.86 8.60 9.76
CA CYS A 318 -22.26 8.11 8.50
C CYS A 318 -21.29 6.97 8.76
N LEU A 319 -20.39 7.12 9.74
CA LEU A 319 -19.42 6.10 10.11
C LEU A 319 -20.13 4.84 10.62
N ALA A 320 -21.09 4.97 11.53
CA ALA A 320 -21.85 3.85 12.10
C ALA A 320 -22.62 3.09 11.02
N THR A 321 -23.30 3.80 10.11
CA THR A 321 -24.03 3.20 8.99
C THR A 321 -23.08 2.42 8.09
N TRP A 322 -21.94 3.00 7.72
CA TRP A 322 -20.95 2.33 6.89
C TRP A 322 -20.37 1.09 7.58
N ILE A 323 -19.98 1.18 8.86
CA ILE A 323 -19.47 0.03 9.64
C ILE A 323 -20.49 -1.12 9.64
N ALA A 324 -21.79 -0.81 9.75
CA ALA A 324 -22.86 -1.83 9.74
C ALA A 324 -22.99 -2.55 8.38
N THR A 325 -22.45 -2.00 7.29
CA THR A 325 -22.44 -2.62 5.96
C THR A 325 -21.24 -3.56 5.74
N LEU A 326 -20.21 -3.48 6.59
CA LEU A 326 -19.01 -4.28 6.41
C LEU A 326 -19.31 -5.77 6.60
N SER A 327 -18.94 -6.56 5.60
CA SER A 327 -19.05 -8.02 5.65
C SER A 327 -17.87 -8.65 4.92
N LEU A 328 -17.44 -9.81 5.40
CA LEU A 328 -16.37 -10.60 4.79
C LEU A 328 -16.96 -11.80 4.04
N PRO A 329 -16.43 -12.15 2.86
CA PRO A 329 -16.92 -13.32 2.11
C PRO A 329 -16.55 -14.65 2.76
N SER A 330 -15.55 -14.71 3.63
CA SER A 330 -15.12 -15.90 4.36
C SER A 330 -14.31 -15.54 5.61
N ASP A 331 -14.03 -16.52 6.47
CA ASP A 331 -13.15 -16.37 7.63
C ASP A 331 -11.64 -16.35 7.28
N ASN A 332 -11.29 -16.58 6.00
CA ASN A 332 -9.89 -16.59 5.54
C ASN A 332 -9.37 -15.23 5.13
N VAL A 333 -10.22 -14.21 5.11
CA VAL A 333 -9.88 -12.87 4.69
C VAL A 333 -10.26 -11.84 5.75
N SER A 334 -9.64 -10.67 5.67
CA SER A 334 -9.92 -9.61 6.63
C SER A 334 -9.71 -8.22 6.03
N PHE A 335 -10.35 -7.22 6.64
CA PHE A 335 -10.05 -5.82 6.34
C PHE A 335 -8.74 -5.39 6.98
N PHE A 336 -8.01 -4.53 6.30
CA PHE A 336 -6.87 -3.81 6.84
C PHE A 336 -7.32 -2.39 7.21
N ASN A 337 -7.50 -2.14 8.51
CA ASN A 337 -7.99 -0.88 9.04
C ASN A 337 -6.84 0.08 9.30
N PHE A 338 -6.91 1.29 8.76
CA PHE A 338 -5.90 2.32 8.98
C PHE A 338 -6.54 3.70 9.00
N LEU A 339 -5.88 4.68 9.60
CA LEU A 339 -6.31 6.09 9.58
C LEU A 339 -5.37 6.95 8.73
N SER A 340 -4.12 6.55 8.62
CA SER A 340 -3.12 7.23 7.79
C SER A 340 -2.07 6.25 7.30
N SER A 341 -1.41 6.62 6.23
CA SER A 341 -0.25 5.95 5.66
C SER A 341 0.74 7.00 5.14
N HIS A 342 1.67 6.59 4.31
CA HIS A 342 2.56 7.47 3.54
C HIS A 342 1.83 8.28 2.46
N ASP A 343 0.64 7.86 2.07
CA ASP A 343 -0.28 8.58 1.18
C ASP A 343 -1.13 9.59 1.95
N GLY A 344 -1.85 10.43 1.24
CA GLY A 344 -2.89 11.25 1.84
C GLY A 344 -4.18 10.46 2.10
N ILE A 345 -5.15 11.12 2.68
CA ILE A 345 -6.48 10.57 2.97
C ILE A 345 -7.29 10.54 1.67
N GLY A 346 -7.60 9.35 1.15
CA GLY A 346 -8.36 9.18 -0.10
C GLY A 346 -9.82 9.61 0.04
N LEU A 347 -10.33 10.33 -0.96
CA LEU A 347 -11.72 10.80 -0.98
C LEU A 347 -12.63 9.98 -1.92
N VAL A 348 -12.04 9.20 -2.84
CA VAL A 348 -12.81 8.36 -3.78
C VAL A 348 -13.67 7.32 -3.05
N PRO A 349 -13.18 6.64 -2.01
CA PRO A 349 -13.93 5.60 -1.30
C PRO A 349 -15.20 6.09 -0.58
N VAL A 350 -15.32 7.39 -0.34
CA VAL A 350 -16.45 7.97 0.41
C VAL A 350 -17.43 8.78 -0.46
N ARG A 351 -17.25 8.80 -1.79
CA ARG A 351 -18.09 9.60 -2.69
C ARG A 351 -19.55 9.17 -2.71
N ASP A 352 -19.82 7.89 -2.46
CA ASP A 352 -21.16 7.33 -2.37
C ASP A 352 -21.71 7.31 -0.93
N ILE A 353 -20.91 7.78 0.05
CA ILE A 353 -21.24 7.78 1.48
C ILE A 353 -21.43 9.20 1.99
N LEU A 354 -20.52 10.11 1.64
CA LEU A 354 -20.57 11.53 2.00
C LEU A 354 -21.10 12.38 0.84
N SER A 355 -21.88 13.39 1.14
CA SER A 355 -22.30 14.37 0.14
C SER A 355 -21.14 15.23 -0.36
N THR A 356 -21.29 15.86 -1.53
CA THR A 356 -20.29 16.79 -2.08
C THR A 356 -19.93 17.89 -1.08
N ARG A 357 -20.93 18.43 -0.33
CA ARG A 357 -20.70 19.47 0.68
C ARG A 357 -19.84 18.97 1.84
N GLU A 358 -20.02 17.73 2.28
CA GLU A 358 -19.22 17.14 3.36
C GLU A 358 -17.78 16.91 2.91
N ILE A 359 -17.57 16.49 1.65
CA ILE A 359 -16.23 16.36 1.05
C ILE A 359 -15.55 17.73 0.91
N GLU A 360 -16.29 18.76 0.51
CA GLU A 360 -15.82 20.15 0.48
C GLU A 360 -15.43 20.63 1.88
N MET A 361 -16.26 20.40 2.90
CA MET A 361 -15.96 20.73 4.29
C MET A 361 -14.66 20.06 4.78
N LEU A 362 -14.45 18.77 4.48
CA LEU A 362 -13.19 18.08 4.80
C LEU A 362 -11.99 18.75 4.10
N SER A 363 -12.16 19.10 2.83
CA SER A 363 -11.11 19.74 2.03
C SER A 363 -10.75 21.13 2.55
N GLU A 364 -11.74 21.96 2.85
CA GLU A 364 -11.56 23.30 3.42
C GLU A 364 -10.89 23.22 4.79
N HIS A 365 -11.30 22.29 5.65
CA HIS A 365 -10.68 22.07 6.96
C HIS A 365 -9.20 21.70 6.82
N VAL A 366 -8.87 20.75 5.93
CA VAL A 366 -7.48 20.32 5.72
C VAL A 366 -6.60 21.48 5.25
N VAL A 367 -7.08 22.29 4.31
CA VAL A 367 -6.35 23.50 3.86
C VAL A 367 -6.19 24.50 5.04
N HIS A 368 -7.22 24.69 5.86
CA HIS A 368 -7.16 25.55 7.05
C HIS A 368 -6.10 25.07 8.06
N GLN A 369 -5.91 23.74 8.18
CA GLN A 369 -4.88 23.14 9.04
C GLN A 369 -3.50 23.05 8.37
N GLY A 370 -3.27 23.70 7.23
CA GLY A 370 -2.00 23.76 6.52
C GLY A 370 -1.69 22.54 5.66
N GLY A 371 -2.70 21.72 5.33
CA GLY A 371 -2.58 20.61 4.40
C GLY A 371 -2.83 21.03 2.94
N PHE A 372 -2.74 20.06 2.04
CA PHE A 372 -2.89 20.23 0.59
C PHE A 372 -3.94 19.28 0.02
N ILE A 373 -4.52 19.65 -1.12
CA ILE A 373 -5.46 18.80 -1.86
C ILE A 373 -4.81 18.35 -3.17
N SER A 374 -4.73 17.05 -3.38
CA SER A 374 -4.42 16.49 -4.70
C SER A 374 -5.72 16.26 -5.46
N GLU A 375 -5.70 16.55 -6.76
CA GLU A 375 -6.86 16.42 -7.64
C GLU A 375 -6.70 15.27 -8.63
N LYS A 376 -7.82 14.77 -9.14
CA LYS A 376 -7.88 13.85 -10.29
C LYS A 376 -8.57 14.49 -11.47
N THR A 377 -8.31 13.98 -12.68
CA THR A 377 -9.04 14.36 -13.88
C THR A 377 -10.33 13.55 -14.00
N ASN A 378 -11.45 14.22 -14.18
CA ASN A 378 -12.75 13.62 -14.47
C ASN A 378 -12.91 13.33 -15.97
N GLU A 379 -13.95 12.54 -16.36
CA GLU A 379 -14.21 12.17 -17.76
C GLU A 379 -14.50 13.38 -18.66
N ASP A 380 -15.12 14.43 -18.12
CA ASP A 380 -15.41 15.69 -18.81
C ASP A 380 -14.22 16.64 -18.93
N GLY A 381 -13.04 16.25 -18.39
CA GLY A 381 -11.81 17.02 -18.37
C GLY A 381 -11.71 18.01 -17.21
N SER A 382 -12.72 18.13 -16.36
CA SER A 382 -12.65 18.90 -15.11
C SER A 382 -11.76 18.19 -14.08
N SER A 383 -11.43 18.86 -12.98
CA SER A 383 -10.76 18.24 -11.85
C SER A 383 -11.65 18.18 -10.60
N SER A 384 -11.35 17.24 -9.72
CA SER A 384 -12.03 17.13 -8.44
C SER A 384 -11.08 16.61 -7.36
N PRO A 385 -11.32 16.95 -6.08
CA PRO A 385 -10.51 16.47 -4.97
C PRO A 385 -10.38 14.94 -4.99
N TYR A 386 -9.15 14.45 -4.88
CA TYR A 386 -8.82 13.03 -4.89
C TYR A 386 -8.27 12.57 -3.54
N GLU A 387 -7.42 13.39 -2.93
CA GLU A 387 -6.65 13.03 -1.74
C GLU A 387 -6.35 14.26 -0.88
N LEU A 388 -6.49 14.14 0.44
CA LEU A 388 -6.14 15.15 1.42
C LEU A 388 -4.74 14.85 1.95
N ASN A 389 -3.78 15.70 1.67
CA ASN A 389 -2.38 15.56 2.10
C ASN A 389 -2.17 16.33 3.41
N ILE A 390 -2.18 15.63 4.50
CA ILE A 390 -2.05 16.17 5.85
C ILE A 390 -1.64 15.06 6.82
N ASN A 391 -0.88 15.38 7.87
CA ASN A 391 -0.68 14.44 8.96
C ASN A 391 -1.97 14.27 9.77
N TYR A 392 -2.33 13.05 10.13
CA TYR A 392 -3.63 12.75 10.73
C TYR A 392 -3.84 13.42 12.11
N PHE A 393 -2.76 13.53 12.89
CA PHE A 393 -2.79 14.28 14.16
C PHE A 393 -3.12 15.78 13.94
N SER A 394 -2.56 16.37 12.87
CA SER A 394 -2.87 17.74 12.47
C SER A 394 -4.27 17.87 11.88
N ALA A 395 -4.75 16.88 11.12
CA ALA A 395 -6.10 16.87 10.55
C ALA A 395 -7.21 16.89 11.62
N LEU A 396 -6.96 16.24 12.76
CA LEU A 396 -7.91 16.19 13.89
C LEU A 396 -7.89 17.42 14.79
N LYS A 397 -7.06 18.43 14.50
CA LYS A 397 -7.05 19.67 15.26
C LYS A 397 -8.39 20.40 15.14
N GLY A 398 -8.95 20.83 16.26
CA GLY A 398 -10.23 21.55 16.30
C GLY A 398 -10.13 22.93 15.65
N ILE A 399 -11.30 23.49 15.34
CA ILE A 399 -11.43 24.85 14.78
C ILE A 399 -11.27 25.91 15.89
N GLU A 400 -11.46 25.53 17.16
CA GLU A 400 -11.39 26.45 18.28
C GLU A 400 -9.95 26.92 18.57
N ALA A 401 -9.78 28.25 18.70
CA ALA A 401 -8.47 28.88 18.83
C ALA A 401 -7.71 28.58 20.13
N GLN A 402 -8.31 27.88 21.10
CA GLN A 402 -7.77 27.64 22.46
C GLN A 402 -7.81 26.15 22.86
N GLU A 403 -7.65 25.24 21.93
CA GLU A 403 -7.59 23.81 22.24
C GLU A 403 -6.28 23.48 22.98
N SER A 404 -6.38 22.79 24.14
CA SER A 404 -5.18 22.30 24.84
C SER A 404 -4.57 21.10 24.12
N GLU A 405 -3.25 20.92 24.27
CA GLU A 405 -2.56 19.75 23.69
C GLU A 405 -3.11 18.44 24.23
N SER A 406 -3.49 18.39 25.51
CA SER A 406 -4.15 17.22 26.11
C SER A 406 -5.45 16.85 25.38
N MET A 407 -6.31 17.82 25.05
CA MET A 407 -7.54 17.57 24.29
C MET A 407 -7.24 17.06 22.88
N ARG A 408 -6.21 17.58 22.21
CA ARG A 408 -5.76 17.11 20.90
C ARG A 408 -5.30 15.66 20.98
N ILE A 409 -4.48 15.32 21.98
CA ILE A 409 -4.02 13.93 22.22
C ILE A 409 -5.22 13.02 22.49
N ASP A 410 -6.17 13.43 23.36
CA ASP A 410 -7.33 12.61 23.70
C ASP A 410 -8.21 12.33 22.47
N ARG A 411 -8.47 13.33 21.64
CA ARG A 411 -9.19 13.17 20.37
C ARG A 411 -8.47 12.22 19.41
N PHE A 412 -7.16 12.39 19.26
CA PHE A 412 -6.36 11.53 18.41
C PHE A 412 -6.37 10.07 18.88
N ILE A 413 -6.20 9.84 20.18
CA ILE A 413 -6.27 8.49 20.75
C ILE A 413 -7.68 7.89 20.61
N ALA A 414 -8.74 8.70 20.72
CA ALA A 414 -10.10 8.24 20.46
C ALA A 414 -10.28 7.79 18.99
N ALA A 415 -9.71 8.51 18.03
CA ALA A 415 -9.70 8.09 16.62
C ALA A 415 -8.93 6.77 16.41
N ILE A 416 -7.75 6.63 17.00
CA ILE A 416 -6.99 5.38 16.98
C ILE A 416 -7.80 4.24 17.64
N ALA A 417 -8.47 4.49 18.76
CA ALA A 417 -9.29 3.49 19.45
C ALA A 417 -10.45 2.99 18.56
N ILE A 418 -11.12 3.89 17.83
CA ILE A 418 -12.16 3.50 16.85
C ILE A 418 -11.56 2.49 15.85
N MET A 419 -10.44 2.81 15.22
CA MET A 419 -9.78 1.93 14.25
C MET A 419 -9.38 0.59 14.88
N VAL A 420 -8.77 0.61 16.06
CA VAL A 420 -8.27 -0.59 16.74
C VAL A 420 -9.41 -1.48 17.23
N CYS A 421 -10.60 -0.94 17.50
CA CYS A 421 -11.76 -1.71 17.93
C CYS A 421 -12.55 -2.37 16.79
N LEU A 422 -12.34 -1.96 15.53
CA LEU A 422 -13.04 -2.55 14.39
C LEU A 422 -12.57 -3.97 14.08
N GLN A 423 -13.49 -4.77 13.52
CA GLN A 423 -13.15 -6.06 12.91
C GLN A 423 -12.12 -5.86 11.80
N GLY A 424 -11.02 -6.59 11.85
CA GLY A 424 -9.92 -6.48 10.88
C GLY A 424 -8.55 -6.36 11.53
N VAL A 425 -7.53 -6.16 10.72
CA VAL A 425 -6.14 -5.98 11.13
C VAL A 425 -5.82 -4.48 11.17
N PRO A 426 -5.45 -3.90 12.32
CA PRO A 426 -5.09 -2.48 12.39
C PRO A 426 -3.69 -2.22 11.82
N GLY A 427 -3.60 -1.26 10.91
CA GLY A 427 -2.36 -0.69 10.39
C GLY A 427 -2.11 0.70 10.96
N ILE A 428 -0.99 0.89 11.63
CA ILE A 428 -0.62 2.17 12.25
C ILE A 428 0.60 2.73 11.54
N TYR A 429 0.45 3.92 10.97
CA TYR A 429 1.57 4.61 10.35
C TYR A 429 2.52 5.16 11.43
N ILE A 430 3.83 5.10 11.19
CA ILE A 430 4.83 5.51 12.18
C ILE A 430 4.62 6.93 12.69
N HIS A 431 4.22 7.87 11.83
CA HIS A 431 3.92 9.24 12.24
C HIS A 431 2.67 9.36 13.10
N SER A 432 1.69 8.46 12.93
CA SER A 432 0.55 8.35 13.83
C SER A 432 0.95 7.72 15.18
N LEU A 433 1.77 6.67 15.16
CA LEU A 433 2.28 6.05 16.39
C LEU A 433 3.08 7.04 17.25
N LEU A 434 3.77 7.98 16.61
CA LEU A 434 4.62 9.00 17.24
C LEU A 434 3.93 10.36 17.41
N GLY A 435 2.68 10.53 16.98
CA GLY A 435 1.96 11.80 17.09
C GLY A 435 2.64 12.96 16.38
N SER A 436 3.20 12.71 15.19
CA SER A 436 3.85 13.75 14.39
C SER A 436 2.83 14.75 13.86
N GLU A 437 3.23 16.00 13.71
CA GLU A 437 2.46 17.06 13.03
C GLU A 437 2.88 17.18 11.56
N ASN A 438 2.26 18.12 10.82
CA ASN A 438 2.62 18.42 9.45
C ASN A 438 4.10 18.83 9.34
N TYR A 439 4.84 18.19 8.46
CA TYR A 439 6.22 18.57 8.13
C TYR A 439 6.22 19.65 7.06
N LEU A 440 6.11 20.92 7.48
CA LEU A 440 6.00 22.07 6.58
C LEU A 440 7.35 22.49 5.97
N ASP A 441 8.47 22.08 6.56
CA ASP A 441 9.82 22.35 6.06
C ASP A 441 10.29 21.30 5.03
N ALA A 442 9.38 20.43 4.56
CA ALA A 442 9.71 19.43 3.55
C ALA A 442 10.16 20.10 2.24
N PRO A 443 11.27 19.65 1.62
CA PRO A 443 11.68 20.16 0.32
C PRO A 443 10.64 19.81 -0.75
N ASP A 444 10.40 20.74 -1.68
CA ASP A 444 9.47 20.58 -2.81
C ASP A 444 8.03 20.20 -2.40
N LEU A 445 7.56 20.68 -1.24
CA LEU A 445 6.24 20.37 -0.70
C LEU A 445 5.10 20.77 -1.65
N ASP A 446 5.24 21.91 -2.35
CA ASP A 446 4.25 22.41 -3.31
C ASP A 446 4.05 21.46 -4.51
N THR A 447 5.09 20.74 -4.92
CA THR A 447 5.06 19.80 -6.04
C THR A 447 4.87 18.34 -5.59
N HIS A 448 5.18 18.04 -4.32
CA HIS A 448 5.10 16.73 -3.72
C HIS A 448 4.38 16.80 -2.36
N PRO A 449 3.07 17.10 -2.33
CA PRO A 449 2.32 17.41 -1.10
C PRO A 449 2.29 16.26 -0.08
N ARG A 450 2.48 15.01 -0.49
CA ARG A 450 2.58 13.86 0.42
C ARG A 450 3.77 13.93 1.38
N LYS A 451 4.83 14.69 1.05
CA LYS A 451 5.98 14.91 1.93
C LYS A 451 5.61 15.53 3.28
N ILE A 452 4.45 16.17 3.38
CA ILE A 452 3.92 16.75 4.63
C ILE A 452 3.80 15.71 5.76
N ASN A 453 3.62 14.44 5.42
CA ASN A 453 3.51 13.35 6.38
C ASN A 453 4.65 12.30 6.28
N ARG A 454 5.79 12.67 5.65
CA ARG A 454 6.94 11.78 5.42
C ARG A 454 8.23 12.33 6.04
N GLU A 455 8.12 13.02 7.19
CA GLU A 455 9.29 13.52 7.93
C GLU A 455 10.27 12.39 8.23
N LYS A 456 11.57 12.68 8.13
CA LYS A 456 12.63 11.76 8.54
C LYS A 456 13.13 12.17 9.91
N LEU A 457 12.83 11.37 10.93
CA LEU A 457 13.08 11.69 12.34
C LEU A 457 14.53 11.36 12.71
N ASP A 458 15.21 12.28 13.42
CA ASP A 458 16.53 11.99 14.00
C ASP A 458 16.38 11.04 15.20
N TYR A 459 17.13 9.95 15.19
CA TYR A 459 17.02 8.88 16.20
C TYR A 459 17.23 9.38 17.65
N TYR A 460 18.27 10.19 17.89
CA TYR A 460 18.56 10.63 19.27
C TYR A 460 17.60 11.69 19.76
N THR A 461 17.16 12.58 18.90
CA THR A 461 16.09 13.54 19.20
C THR A 461 14.81 12.80 19.56
N LEU A 462 14.43 11.83 18.74
CA LEU A 462 13.25 10.99 18.98
C LEU A 462 13.37 10.24 20.32
N CYS A 463 14.51 9.62 20.61
CA CYS A 463 14.73 8.94 21.89
C CYS A 463 14.63 9.89 23.08
N THR A 464 15.13 11.12 22.95
CA THR A 464 15.03 12.13 24.01
C THR A 464 13.56 12.50 24.27
N GLU A 465 12.78 12.74 23.23
CA GLU A 465 11.35 13.04 23.32
C GLU A 465 10.55 11.87 23.92
N LEU A 466 10.84 10.63 23.52
CA LEU A 466 10.14 9.44 24.00
C LEU A 466 10.45 9.13 25.47
N ASN A 467 11.65 9.47 25.94
CA ASN A 467 12.05 9.29 27.35
C ASN A 467 11.57 10.43 28.27
N ASP A 468 11.06 11.52 27.70
CA ASP A 468 10.40 12.59 28.47
C ASP A 468 8.89 12.25 28.63
N PRO A 469 8.45 11.88 29.85
CA PRO A 469 7.05 11.51 30.09
C PRO A 469 6.06 12.67 29.92
N THR A 470 6.53 13.90 29.73
CA THR A 470 5.70 15.08 29.49
C THR A 470 5.56 15.40 28.02
N SER A 471 6.34 14.77 27.15
CA SER A 471 6.31 15.01 25.71
C SER A 471 5.04 14.43 25.06
N ARG A 472 4.56 15.10 24.03
CA ARG A 472 3.45 14.60 23.19
C ARG A 472 3.73 13.19 22.64
N ARG A 473 4.94 12.96 22.11
CA ARG A 473 5.32 11.67 21.52
C ARG A 473 5.25 10.54 22.55
N SER A 474 5.78 10.77 23.76
CA SER A 474 5.72 9.81 24.87
C SER A 474 4.29 9.49 25.27
N HIS A 475 3.43 10.50 25.40
CA HIS A 475 2.01 10.33 25.73
C HIS A 475 1.27 9.51 24.66
N ILE A 476 1.44 9.84 23.38
CA ILE A 476 0.74 9.17 22.27
C ILE A 476 1.23 7.74 22.13
N LEU A 477 2.55 7.52 22.10
CA LEU A 477 3.13 6.19 21.99
C LEU A 477 2.62 5.27 23.12
N THR A 478 2.74 5.72 24.36
CA THR A 478 2.32 4.95 25.53
C THR A 478 0.85 4.53 25.43
N ARG A 479 -0.04 5.45 25.07
CA ARG A 479 -1.48 5.17 24.98
C ARG A 479 -1.82 4.27 23.77
N CYS A 480 -1.16 4.47 22.64
CA CYS A 480 -1.32 3.57 21.48
C CYS A 480 -0.90 2.15 21.83
N LEU A 481 0.27 1.97 22.46
CA LEU A 481 0.74 0.64 22.87
C LEU A 481 -0.20 -0.01 23.90
N GLN A 482 -0.79 0.77 24.83
CA GLN A 482 -1.81 0.26 25.76
C GLN A 482 -3.04 -0.27 25.02
N LEU A 483 -3.56 0.46 24.02
CA LEU A 483 -4.70 0.00 23.21
C LEU A 483 -4.37 -1.30 22.48
N LEU A 484 -3.18 -1.39 21.88
CA LEU A 484 -2.73 -2.58 21.16
C LEU A 484 -2.56 -3.78 22.09
N HIS A 485 -2.01 -3.61 23.28
CA HIS A 485 -1.89 -4.67 24.27
C HIS A 485 -3.24 -5.16 24.81
N ILE A 486 -4.23 -4.24 24.96
CA ILE A 486 -5.60 -4.64 25.30
C ILE A 486 -6.16 -5.49 24.17
N ARG A 487 -6.07 -5.01 22.91
CA ARG A 487 -6.54 -5.75 21.74
C ARG A 487 -5.94 -7.16 21.65
N GLN A 488 -4.63 -7.31 21.88
CA GLN A 488 -3.95 -8.60 21.83
C GLN A 488 -4.45 -9.62 22.87
N LYS A 489 -4.94 -9.16 24.01
CA LYS A 489 -5.41 -10.01 25.10
C LYS A 489 -6.87 -10.42 24.96
N GLU A 490 -7.67 -9.63 24.26
CA GLU A 490 -9.11 -9.79 24.21
C GLU A 490 -9.54 -10.56 22.95
N THR A 491 -10.11 -11.74 23.12
CA THR A 491 -10.56 -12.59 22.01
C THR A 491 -11.66 -11.97 21.16
N ALA A 492 -12.38 -10.97 21.68
CA ALA A 492 -13.39 -10.22 20.95
C ALA A 492 -12.83 -9.47 19.74
N PHE A 493 -11.53 -9.19 19.71
CA PHE A 493 -10.86 -8.48 18.61
C PHE A 493 -10.19 -9.40 17.58
N ARG A 494 -10.46 -10.71 17.62
CA ARG A 494 -10.02 -11.60 16.55
C ARG A 494 -10.66 -11.21 15.24
N THR A 495 -9.95 -11.39 14.13
CA THR A 495 -10.43 -10.98 12.79
C THR A 495 -11.70 -11.70 12.37
N VAL A 496 -11.91 -12.92 12.86
CA VAL A 496 -13.13 -13.72 12.63
C VAL A 496 -14.27 -13.38 13.60
N SER A 497 -14.07 -12.52 14.60
CA SER A 497 -15.13 -12.13 15.55
C SER A 497 -16.18 -11.26 14.88
N HIS A 498 -17.45 -11.52 15.18
CA HIS A 498 -18.55 -10.73 14.63
C HIS A 498 -18.61 -9.34 15.27
N GLN A 499 -18.74 -8.34 14.43
CA GLN A 499 -18.93 -6.94 14.79
C GLN A 499 -20.41 -6.57 14.69
N LYS A 500 -20.92 -5.81 15.66
CA LYS A 500 -22.27 -5.25 15.63
C LYS A 500 -22.23 -3.79 16.06
N VAL A 501 -22.80 -2.92 15.24
CA VAL A 501 -23.08 -1.54 15.62
C VAL A 501 -24.35 -1.54 16.50
N LEU A 502 -24.29 -0.88 17.64
CA LEU A 502 -25.41 -0.73 18.54
C LEU A 502 -26.07 0.61 18.29
N ASP A 503 -27.41 0.64 18.29
CA ASP A 503 -28.16 1.89 18.28
C ASP A 503 -27.93 2.60 19.62
N SER A 504 -27.51 3.86 19.56
CA SER A 504 -27.23 4.70 20.74
C SER A 504 -28.40 5.63 21.05
#